data_b29263a3b8c3e82ecf3cee456acb9301
#
_entry.id   b29263a3b8c3e82ecf3cee456acb9301
#
_cell.length_a   1.000
_cell.length_b   1.000
_cell.length_c   1.000
_cell.angle_alpha   90.00
_cell.angle_beta   90.00
_cell.angle_gamma   90.00
#
_symmetry.space_group_name_H-M   'P 1'
#
loop_
_entity.id
_entity.type
_entity.pdbx_description
1 polymer ?
#
loop_
_entity_poly.entity_id
_entity_poly.type
_entity_poly.pdbx_seq_one_letter_code
_entity_poly.pdbx_strand_id
1 'polypeptide(L)'
;MLDDVSLTLHSGTLTALVGSNGAGKSTLLHVLQGQLRPEIGTVFCDGDPIHRCRQRVVLMPQRSRIDWAFPICVRELVDLGSMGGPTLGCCDGEAALQRVGLTDLAQRRLDALSGGQQQRALLARSLVQPSRVLLLDEPCAAIDPPSRDQLLQLMRQLADAGHTLLVSSHDWGDALDSYDRVIVLNRRVLADGPPEEVRRALKGLVNPGNHHCG
;
A
#
# COMPACT_ATOMS: atom_id res chain seq x y z
N MET A 1 -0.43 -8.58 -18.05
CA MET A 1 -1.70 -7.90 -18.26
C MET A 1 -2.70 -8.47 -17.27
N LEU A 2 -3.50 -7.65 -16.60
CA LEU A 2 -4.57 -8.10 -15.70
C LEU A 2 -5.72 -8.63 -16.54
N ASP A 3 -6.41 -9.64 -16.07
CA ASP A 3 -7.48 -10.32 -16.77
C ASP A 3 -8.63 -10.63 -15.79
N ASP A 4 -9.78 -10.00 -16.01
CA ASP A 4 -11.02 -10.16 -15.23
C ASP A 4 -10.80 -10.03 -13.70
N VAL A 5 -10.30 -8.86 -13.26
CA VAL A 5 -10.09 -8.54 -11.85
C VAL A 5 -11.27 -7.75 -11.32
N SER A 6 -12.00 -8.34 -10.38
CA SER A 6 -13.06 -7.67 -9.62
C SER A 6 -12.74 -7.74 -8.13
N LEU A 7 -12.73 -6.60 -7.45
CA LEU A 7 -12.52 -6.52 -6.01
C LEU A 7 -13.20 -5.27 -5.42
N THR A 8 -13.43 -5.29 -4.14
CA THR A 8 -13.93 -4.15 -3.36
C THR A 8 -13.02 -3.93 -2.17
N LEU A 9 -12.63 -2.71 -1.89
CA LEU A 9 -11.94 -2.34 -0.65
C LEU A 9 -12.96 -1.78 0.33
N HIS A 10 -12.90 -2.24 1.57
CA HIS A 10 -13.78 -1.76 2.63
C HIS A 10 -13.13 -0.60 3.39
N SER A 11 -13.93 0.40 3.77
CA SER A 11 -13.44 1.55 4.51
C SER A 11 -12.86 1.12 5.87
N GLY A 12 -11.73 1.73 6.26
CA GLY A 12 -11.09 1.47 7.55
C GLY A 12 -10.43 0.09 7.67
N THR A 13 -10.11 -0.58 6.54
CA THR A 13 -9.45 -1.88 6.56
C THR A 13 -8.01 -1.82 6.07
N LEU A 14 -7.17 -2.69 6.63
CA LEU A 14 -5.82 -2.97 6.19
C LEU A 14 -5.82 -4.25 5.36
N THR A 15 -5.72 -4.13 4.03
CA THR A 15 -5.79 -5.25 3.08
C THR A 15 -4.42 -5.52 2.46
N ALA A 16 -3.98 -6.77 2.47
CA ALA A 16 -2.79 -7.22 1.74
C ALA A 16 -3.13 -7.62 0.30
N LEU A 17 -2.34 -7.17 -0.66
CA LEU A 17 -2.36 -7.61 -2.06
C LEU A 17 -1.11 -8.44 -2.32
N VAL A 18 -1.25 -9.76 -2.33
CA VAL A 18 -0.13 -10.70 -2.38
C VAL A 18 -0.04 -11.36 -3.76
N GLY A 19 1.16 -11.58 -4.23
CA GLY A 19 1.39 -12.26 -5.51
C GLY A 19 2.87 -12.24 -5.88
N SER A 20 3.27 -13.13 -6.78
CA SER A 20 4.64 -13.19 -7.29
C SER A 20 5.02 -11.91 -8.06
N ASN A 21 6.29 -11.76 -8.36
CA ASN A 21 6.75 -10.71 -9.26
C ASN A 21 6.13 -10.92 -10.65
N GLY A 22 5.62 -9.84 -11.24
CA GLY A 22 4.89 -9.93 -12.52
C GLY A 22 3.41 -10.35 -12.41
N ALA A 23 2.88 -10.60 -11.21
CA ALA A 23 1.46 -10.92 -11.00
C ALA A 23 0.49 -9.79 -11.36
N GLY A 24 0.99 -8.55 -11.52
CA GLY A 24 0.19 -7.38 -11.88
C GLY A 24 -0.16 -6.46 -10.70
N LYS A 25 0.45 -6.65 -9.51
CA LYS A 25 0.18 -5.85 -8.31
C LYS A 25 0.32 -4.35 -8.56
N SER A 26 1.49 -3.89 -8.99
CA SER A 26 1.72 -2.45 -9.26
C SER A 26 0.81 -1.92 -10.38
N THR A 27 0.52 -2.73 -11.42
CA THR A 27 -0.44 -2.38 -12.47
C THR A 27 -1.83 -2.15 -11.88
N LEU A 28 -2.29 -3.05 -11.01
CA LEU A 28 -3.57 -2.90 -10.33
C LEU A 28 -3.62 -1.64 -9.47
N LEU A 29 -2.56 -1.35 -8.70
CA LEU A 29 -2.48 -0.11 -7.90
C LEU A 29 -2.59 1.14 -8.78
N HIS A 30 -1.91 1.18 -9.94
CA HIS A 30 -2.02 2.30 -10.89
C HIS A 30 -3.41 2.42 -11.52
N VAL A 31 -4.10 1.31 -11.78
CA VAL A 31 -5.49 1.30 -12.26
C VAL A 31 -6.43 1.83 -11.16
N LEU A 32 -6.28 1.38 -9.92
CA LEU A 32 -7.08 1.82 -8.78
C LEU A 32 -6.89 3.32 -8.47
N GLN A 33 -5.67 3.85 -8.64
CA GLN A 33 -5.40 5.29 -8.52
C GLN A 33 -5.91 6.10 -9.73
N GLY A 34 -6.28 5.44 -10.84
CA GLY A 34 -6.72 6.08 -12.07
C GLY A 34 -5.59 6.64 -12.95
N GLN A 35 -4.32 6.27 -12.70
CA GLN A 35 -3.21 6.59 -13.62
C GLN A 35 -3.28 5.78 -14.91
N LEU A 36 -3.66 4.50 -14.79
CA LEU A 36 -3.91 3.63 -15.91
C LEU A 36 -5.41 3.43 -16.10
N ARG A 37 -5.89 3.51 -17.32
CA ARG A 37 -7.27 3.15 -17.67
C ARG A 37 -7.33 1.67 -18.03
N PRO A 38 -8.28 0.90 -17.44
CA PRO A 38 -8.53 -0.46 -17.93
C PRO A 38 -9.12 -0.41 -19.34
N GLU A 39 -8.80 -1.39 -20.17
CA GLU A 39 -9.41 -1.54 -21.49
C GLU A 39 -10.90 -1.87 -21.36
N ILE A 40 -11.25 -2.71 -20.41
CA ILE A 40 -12.62 -3.11 -20.07
C ILE A 40 -12.81 -2.98 -18.56
N GLY A 41 -13.99 -2.53 -18.15
CA GLY A 41 -14.33 -2.34 -16.75
C GLY A 41 -14.18 -0.90 -16.28
N THR A 42 -14.47 -0.70 -15.01
CA THR A 42 -14.50 0.64 -14.37
C THR A 42 -14.03 0.54 -12.93
N VAL A 43 -13.46 1.64 -12.42
CA VAL A 43 -13.07 1.80 -11.03
C VAL A 43 -13.91 2.91 -10.42
N PHE A 44 -14.47 2.66 -9.26
CA PHE A 44 -15.23 3.63 -8.48
C PHE A 44 -14.59 3.84 -7.11
N CYS A 45 -14.70 5.04 -6.58
CA CYS A 45 -14.36 5.40 -5.21
C CYS A 45 -15.55 6.15 -4.61
N ASP A 46 -16.17 5.59 -3.57
CA ASP A 46 -17.38 6.11 -2.92
C ASP A 46 -18.53 6.39 -3.92
N GLY A 47 -18.72 5.51 -4.89
CA GLY A 47 -19.75 5.63 -5.93
C GLY A 47 -19.41 6.56 -7.10
N ASP A 48 -18.32 7.33 -7.01
CA ASP A 48 -17.85 8.18 -8.09
C ASP A 48 -16.81 7.43 -8.97
N PRO A 49 -16.87 7.58 -10.31
CA PRO A 49 -15.82 7.06 -11.18
C PRO A 49 -14.45 7.64 -10.81
N ILE A 50 -13.40 6.82 -10.75
CA ILE A 50 -12.06 7.21 -10.27
C ILE A 50 -11.49 8.44 -11.00
N HIS A 51 -11.78 8.62 -12.28
CA HIS A 51 -11.29 9.77 -13.03
C HIS A 51 -11.81 11.13 -12.52
N ARG A 52 -12.91 11.14 -11.74
CA ARG A 52 -13.49 12.34 -11.11
C ARG A 52 -13.00 12.57 -9.68
N CYS A 53 -12.45 11.54 -9.06
CA CYS A 53 -12.09 11.58 -7.64
C CYS A 53 -10.68 11.03 -7.35
N ARG A 54 -9.76 11.11 -8.31
CA ARG A 54 -8.38 10.61 -8.20
C ARG A 54 -7.63 11.12 -6.95
N GLN A 55 -7.93 12.34 -6.52
CA GLN A 55 -7.37 12.93 -5.31
C GLN A 55 -7.78 12.21 -4.01
N ARG A 56 -8.83 11.37 -4.05
CA ARG A 56 -9.25 10.56 -2.89
C ARG A 56 -8.38 9.32 -2.69
N VAL A 57 -7.54 8.98 -3.68
CA VAL A 57 -6.72 7.77 -3.68
C VAL A 57 -5.26 8.14 -3.91
N VAL A 58 -4.42 7.91 -2.92
CA VAL A 58 -2.98 8.18 -2.99
C VAL A 58 -2.21 6.88 -3.20
N LEU A 59 -1.25 6.91 -4.11
CA LEU A 59 -0.28 5.84 -4.31
C LEU A 59 1.08 6.22 -3.72
N MET A 60 1.52 5.49 -2.71
CA MET A 60 2.90 5.49 -2.25
C MET A 60 3.73 4.57 -3.16
N PRO A 61 4.67 5.11 -3.93
CA PRO A 61 5.46 4.31 -4.86
C PRO A 61 6.48 3.45 -4.11
N GLN A 62 6.94 2.40 -4.77
CA GLN A 62 8.04 1.58 -4.27
C GLN A 62 9.30 2.42 -4.06
N ARG A 63 10.02 2.18 -2.95
CA ARG A 63 11.23 2.92 -2.55
C ARG A 63 12.31 2.95 -3.65
N SER A 64 12.46 1.86 -4.40
CA SER A 64 13.44 1.74 -5.49
C SER A 64 13.22 2.70 -6.66
N ARG A 65 12.04 3.32 -6.75
CA ARG A 65 11.69 4.30 -7.79
C ARG A 65 12.02 5.74 -7.41
N ILE A 66 12.52 5.96 -6.19
CA ILE A 66 12.85 7.29 -5.66
C ILE A 66 14.35 7.50 -5.75
N ASP A 67 14.75 8.66 -6.24
CA ASP A 67 16.14 9.11 -6.18
C ASP A 67 16.43 9.67 -4.78
N TRP A 68 17.02 8.85 -3.93
CA TRP A 68 17.37 9.21 -2.56
C TRP A 68 18.60 10.10 -2.47
N ALA A 69 19.38 10.26 -3.54
CA ALA A 69 20.50 11.19 -3.62
C ALA A 69 20.03 12.64 -3.91
N PHE A 70 18.75 12.82 -4.23
CA PHE A 70 18.21 14.16 -4.48
C PHE A 70 18.40 15.07 -3.25
N PRO A 71 18.94 16.31 -3.41
CA PRO A 71 19.45 17.12 -2.32
C PRO A 71 18.36 17.87 -1.55
N ILE A 72 17.38 17.16 -1.02
CA ILE A 72 16.33 17.71 -0.16
C ILE A 72 16.30 17.00 1.20
N CYS A 73 15.68 17.65 2.18
CA CYS A 73 15.46 17.10 3.50
C CYS A 73 14.11 16.36 3.60
N VAL A 74 13.88 15.66 4.72
CA VAL A 74 12.64 14.91 4.99
C VAL A 74 11.43 15.82 4.97
N ARG A 75 11.51 17.02 5.56
CA ARG A 75 10.44 18.01 5.56
C ARG A 75 10.03 18.38 4.14
N GLU A 76 10.99 18.72 3.30
CA GLU A 76 10.74 19.11 1.92
C GLU A 76 10.09 17.97 1.13
N LEU A 77 10.54 16.71 1.32
CA LEU A 77 9.89 15.55 0.71
C LEU A 77 8.41 15.43 1.12
N VAL A 78 8.11 15.62 2.41
CA VAL A 78 6.73 15.53 2.92
C VAL A 78 5.88 16.66 2.36
N ASP A 79 6.39 17.89 2.33
CA ASP A 79 5.68 19.07 1.83
C ASP A 79 5.36 18.97 0.33
N LEU A 80 6.20 18.26 -0.46
CA LEU A 80 5.88 17.92 -1.86
C LEU A 80 4.57 17.13 -2.01
N GLY A 81 4.12 16.42 -0.97
CA GLY A 81 2.85 15.72 -0.98
C GLY A 81 1.64 16.66 -1.05
N SER A 82 1.75 17.88 -0.54
CA SER A 82 0.66 18.88 -0.51
C SER A 82 0.64 19.80 -1.74
N MET A 83 1.67 19.78 -2.60
CA MET A 83 1.82 20.74 -3.72
C MET A 83 0.82 20.58 -4.88
N GLY A 84 -0.07 19.60 -4.84
CA GLY A 84 -1.00 19.28 -5.95
C GLY A 84 -2.46 19.63 -5.74
N GLY A 85 -2.84 20.32 -4.66
CA GLY A 85 -4.25 20.60 -4.37
C GLY A 85 -4.46 21.55 -3.20
N PRO A 86 -5.72 21.93 -2.93
CA PRO A 86 -6.03 22.67 -1.72
C PRO A 86 -5.55 21.89 -0.50
N THR A 87 -4.99 22.58 0.48
CA THR A 87 -4.45 22.08 1.75
C THR A 87 -5.55 21.46 2.66
N LEU A 88 -6.26 20.48 2.14
CA LEU A 88 -7.29 19.72 2.84
C LEU A 88 -6.82 18.29 3.16
N GLY A 89 -5.48 18.11 3.29
CA GLY A 89 -4.91 16.86 3.78
C GLY A 89 -5.47 16.49 5.16
N CYS A 90 -5.44 15.22 5.50
CA CYS A 90 -5.85 14.75 6.83
C CYS A 90 -4.94 15.30 7.95
N CYS A 91 -3.75 15.82 7.60
CA CYS A 91 -2.81 16.48 8.50
C CYS A 91 -1.84 17.38 7.72
N ASP A 92 -1.26 18.36 8.40
CA ASP A 92 -0.12 19.13 7.88
C ASP A 92 1.18 18.31 7.91
N GLY A 93 2.26 18.85 7.34
CA GLY A 93 3.54 18.16 7.27
C GLY A 93 4.14 17.86 8.66
N GLU A 94 3.91 18.70 9.67
CA GLU A 94 4.37 18.47 11.04
C GLU A 94 3.66 17.28 11.68
N ALA A 95 2.33 17.27 11.62
CA ALA A 95 1.53 16.17 12.15
C ALA A 95 1.80 14.84 11.40
N ALA A 96 2.09 14.90 10.09
CA ALA A 96 2.49 13.73 9.33
C ALA A 96 3.84 13.18 9.81
N LEU A 97 4.85 14.04 10.02
CA LEU A 97 6.16 13.66 10.55
C LEU A 97 6.04 13.07 11.96
N GLN A 98 5.23 13.69 12.82
CA GLN A 98 4.97 13.19 14.17
C GLN A 98 4.35 11.80 14.14
N ARG A 99 3.35 11.58 13.27
CA ARG A 99 2.68 10.28 13.12
C ARG A 99 3.63 9.16 12.74
N VAL A 100 4.59 9.44 11.85
CA VAL A 100 5.55 8.42 11.41
C VAL A 100 6.82 8.38 12.27
N GLY A 101 6.93 9.20 13.34
CA GLY A 101 8.08 9.25 14.23
C GLY A 101 9.35 9.74 13.55
N LEU A 102 9.24 10.80 12.73
CA LEU A 102 10.36 11.42 12.03
C LEU A 102 10.53 12.93 12.35
N THR A 103 9.88 13.45 13.37
CA THR A 103 9.96 14.88 13.74
C THR A 103 11.40 15.33 13.95
N ASP A 104 12.19 14.57 14.70
CA ASP A 104 13.60 14.89 14.99
C ASP A 104 14.51 14.77 13.77
N LEU A 105 14.03 14.14 12.69
CA LEU A 105 14.74 13.95 11.45
C LEU A 105 14.23 14.86 10.32
N ALA A 106 13.34 15.81 10.62
CA ALA A 106 12.70 16.66 9.62
C ALA A 106 13.71 17.41 8.72
N GLN A 107 14.81 17.86 9.28
CA GLN A 107 15.87 18.57 8.56
C GLN A 107 16.99 17.67 8.03
N ARG A 108 16.87 16.35 8.26
CA ARG A 108 17.87 15.40 7.79
C ARG A 108 17.73 15.17 6.29
N ARG A 109 18.86 15.08 5.59
CA ARG A 109 18.89 14.78 4.14
C ARG A 109 18.37 13.36 3.88
N LEU A 110 17.76 13.16 2.71
CA LEU A 110 17.19 11.88 2.33
C LEU A 110 18.23 10.76 2.20
N ASP A 111 19.42 11.08 1.71
CA ASP A 111 20.54 10.14 1.54
C ASP A 111 21.11 9.62 2.88
N ALA A 112 20.87 10.34 3.98
CA ALA A 112 21.31 9.97 5.32
C ALA A 112 20.28 9.12 6.10
N LEU A 113 19.16 8.75 5.48
CA LEU A 113 18.11 7.95 6.12
C LEU A 113 18.35 6.44 5.96
N SER A 114 18.01 5.66 7.00
CA SER A 114 17.89 4.21 6.86
C SER A 114 16.71 3.83 5.96
N GLY A 115 16.70 2.57 5.45
CA GLY A 115 15.60 2.09 4.60
C GLY A 115 14.22 2.20 5.24
N GLY A 116 14.10 1.87 6.54
CA GLY A 116 12.86 2.03 7.30
C GLY A 116 12.46 3.50 7.49
N GLN A 117 13.42 4.41 7.70
CA GLN A 117 13.16 5.86 7.77
C GLN A 117 12.68 6.40 6.42
N GLN A 118 13.27 5.94 5.31
CA GLN A 118 12.85 6.30 3.96
C GLN A 118 11.40 5.88 3.68
N GLN A 119 11.03 4.66 4.05
CA GLN A 119 9.64 4.18 3.92
C GLN A 119 8.65 5.01 4.74
N ARG A 120 9.01 5.34 5.98
CA ARG A 120 8.18 6.21 6.83
C ARG A 120 8.06 7.63 6.28
N ALA A 121 9.12 8.17 5.68
CA ALA A 121 9.07 9.47 5.02
C ALA A 121 8.14 9.48 3.80
N LEU A 122 8.14 8.42 2.98
CA LEU A 122 7.17 8.26 1.87
C LEU A 122 5.72 8.14 2.38
N LEU A 123 5.53 7.43 3.49
CA LEU A 123 4.20 7.33 4.10
C LEU A 123 3.75 8.70 4.62
N ALA A 124 4.62 9.47 5.31
CA ALA A 124 4.31 10.84 5.74
C ALA A 124 3.91 11.73 4.56
N ARG A 125 4.67 11.67 3.44
CA ARG A 125 4.32 12.39 2.20
C ARG A 125 2.94 11.99 1.66
N SER A 126 2.51 10.75 1.86
CA SER A 126 1.18 10.29 1.45
C SER A 126 0.09 10.82 2.36
N LEU A 127 0.36 10.99 3.67
CA LEU A 127 -0.62 11.43 4.67
C LEU A 127 -0.98 12.92 4.57
N VAL A 128 -0.11 13.76 4.00
CA VAL A 128 -0.43 15.19 3.79
C VAL A 128 -1.37 15.41 2.60
N GLN A 129 -1.61 14.40 1.78
CA GLN A 129 -2.57 14.47 0.68
C GLN A 129 -4.01 14.28 1.19
N PRO A 130 -5.02 14.93 0.58
CA PRO A 130 -6.41 14.88 1.03
C PRO A 130 -7.09 13.55 0.66
N SER A 131 -6.55 12.43 1.15
CA SER A 131 -6.98 11.09 0.80
C SER A 131 -7.22 10.22 2.03
N ARG A 132 -8.24 9.37 1.96
CA ARG A 132 -8.47 8.30 2.93
C ARG A 132 -8.12 6.92 2.40
N VAL A 133 -7.85 6.80 1.10
CA VAL A 133 -7.43 5.54 0.47
C VAL A 133 -5.96 5.60 0.15
N LEU A 134 -5.17 4.74 0.78
CA LEU A 134 -3.74 4.63 0.63
C LEU A 134 -3.39 3.32 -0.07
N LEU A 135 -2.82 3.41 -1.26
CA LEU A 135 -2.28 2.28 -2.00
C LEU A 135 -0.76 2.27 -1.78
N LEU A 136 -0.22 1.23 -1.18
CA LEU A 136 1.19 1.16 -0.80
C LEU A 136 1.89 0.07 -1.63
N ASP A 137 2.85 0.46 -2.48
CA ASP A 137 3.56 -0.49 -3.35
C ASP A 137 4.83 -0.99 -2.67
N GLU A 138 4.78 -2.22 -2.15
CA GLU A 138 5.85 -2.92 -1.44
C GLU A 138 6.52 -2.10 -0.31
N PRO A 139 5.76 -1.53 0.63
CA PRO A 139 6.30 -0.66 1.67
C PRO A 139 7.29 -1.35 2.61
N CYS A 140 7.19 -2.66 2.77
CA CYS A 140 8.04 -3.45 3.65
C CYS A 140 9.23 -4.10 2.93
N ALA A 141 9.45 -3.81 1.63
CA ALA A 141 10.54 -4.41 0.88
C ALA A 141 11.92 -3.88 1.30
N ALA A 142 12.88 -4.77 1.48
CA ALA A 142 14.29 -4.46 1.76
C ALA A 142 14.49 -3.53 2.98
N ILE A 143 13.73 -3.75 4.05
CA ILE A 143 13.93 -3.13 5.36
C ILE A 143 14.13 -4.22 6.42
N ASP A 144 14.80 -3.85 7.50
CA ASP A 144 15.07 -4.74 8.62
C ASP A 144 13.79 -5.12 9.39
N PRO A 145 13.75 -6.28 10.07
CA PRO A 145 12.57 -6.74 10.77
C PRO A 145 11.97 -5.73 11.77
N PRO A 146 12.76 -5.07 12.66
CA PRO A 146 12.21 -4.08 13.58
C PRO A 146 11.54 -2.89 12.88
N SER A 147 12.13 -2.39 11.79
CA SER A 147 11.54 -1.29 10.99
C SER A 147 10.27 -1.73 10.27
N ARG A 148 10.20 -3.00 9.83
CA ARG A 148 9.01 -3.60 9.24
C ARG A 148 7.86 -3.67 10.24
N ASP A 149 8.12 -4.15 11.46
CA ASP A 149 7.10 -4.26 12.50
C ASP A 149 6.55 -2.88 12.89
N GLN A 150 7.42 -1.89 13.02
CA GLN A 150 7.01 -0.50 13.24
C GLN A 150 6.11 0.02 12.11
N LEU A 151 6.44 -0.26 10.86
CA LEU A 151 5.66 0.17 9.72
C LEU A 151 4.29 -0.54 9.67
N LEU A 152 4.23 -1.83 9.98
CA LEU A 152 2.98 -2.59 10.09
C LEU A 152 2.07 -2.02 11.19
N GLN A 153 2.62 -1.74 12.37
CA GLN A 153 1.88 -1.10 13.46
C GLN A 153 1.32 0.27 13.05
N LEU A 154 2.13 1.07 12.34
CA LEU A 154 1.70 2.38 11.85
C LEU A 154 0.56 2.26 10.83
N MET A 155 0.66 1.31 9.90
CA MET A 155 -0.42 1.04 8.93
C MET A 155 -1.70 0.57 9.63
N ARG A 156 -1.59 -0.25 10.69
CA ARG A 156 -2.74 -0.66 11.52
C ARG A 156 -3.40 0.55 12.18
N GLN A 157 -2.62 1.40 12.84
CA GLN A 157 -3.12 2.64 13.46
C GLN A 157 -3.83 3.56 12.46
N LEU A 158 -3.34 3.65 11.22
CA LEU A 158 -3.99 4.42 10.17
C LEU A 158 -5.33 3.81 9.77
N ALA A 159 -5.42 2.48 9.65
CA ALA A 159 -6.67 1.79 9.36
C ALA A 159 -7.69 1.98 10.50
N ASP A 160 -7.27 1.85 11.76
CA ASP A 160 -8.10 2.10 12.94
C ASP A 160 -8.58 3.56 13.03
N ALA A 161 -7.79 4.50 12.49
CA ALA A 161 -8.17 5.91 12.35
C ALA A 161 -9.10 6.19 11.14
N GLY A 162 -9.54 5.15 10.41
CA GLY A 162 -10.50 5.22 9.31
C GLY A 162 -9.90 5.35 7.92
N HIS A 163 -8.57 5.21 7.76
CA HIS A 163 -7.97 5.10 6.44
C HIS A 163 -8.18 3.70 5.86
N THR A 164 -8.36 3.61 4.56
CA THR A 164 -8.40 2.34 3.82
C THR A 164 -7.05 2.09 3.20
N LEU A 165 -6.40 0.98 3.55
CA LEU A 165 -5.06 0.65 3.05
C LEU A 165 -5.10 -0.61 2.19
N LEU A 166 -4.48 -0.52 1.00
CA LEU A 166 -4.15 -1.69 0.17
C LEU A 166 -2.63 -1.75 0.02
N VAL A 167 -2.04 -2.80 0.56
CA VAL A 167 -0.58 -2.97 0.68
C VAL A 167 -0.12 -4.10 -0.21
N SER A 168 0.64 -3.81 -1.26
CA SER A 168 1.23 -4.88 -2.05
C SER A 168 2.41 -5.52 -1.32
N SER A 169 2.50 -6.85 -1.40
CA SER A 169 3.60 -7.63 -0.83
C SER A 169 3.89 -8.86 -1.70
N HIS A 170 5.11 -9.34 -1.66
CA HIS A 170 5.48 -10.66 -2.16
C HIS A 170 5.69 -11.67 -1.02
N ASP A 171 5.50 -11.25 0.22
CA ASP A 171 5.67 -12.06 1.42
C ASP A 171 4.38 -12.84 1.74
N TRP A 172 4.56 -14.15 1.99
CA TRP A 172 3.48 -15.11 2.29
C TRP A 172 3.52 -15.60 3.75
N GLY A 173 4.40 -15.03 4.56
CA GLY A 173 4.65 -15.46 5.93
C GLY A 173 3.60 -14.99 6.95
N ASP A 174 3.99 -15.10 8.23
CA ASP A 174 3.14 -14.76 9.39
C ASP A 174 2.76 -13.28 9.44
N ALA A 175 3.50 -12.42 8.73
CA ALA A 175 3.15 -11.00 8.60
C ALA A 175 1.75 -10.75 8.02
N LEU A 176 1.17 -11.73 7.29
CA LEU A 176 -0.20 -11.63 6.78
C LEU A 176 -1.25 -11.60 7.90
N ASP A 177 -0.96 -12.10 9.09
CA ASP A 177 -1.88 -12.08 10.24
C ASP A 177 -2.14 -10.66 10.78
N SER A 178 -1.29 -9.71 10.41
CA SER A 178 -1.49 -8.29 10.74
C SER A 178 -2.55 -7.59 9.86
N TYR A 179 -3.04 -8.25 8.82
CA TYR A 179 -4.03 -7.70 7.88
C TYR A 179 -5.43 -8.22 8.19
N ASP A 180 -6.45 -7.40 7.93
CA ASP A 180 -7.86 -7.80 8.05
C ASP A 180 -8.28 -8.72 6.90
N ARG A 181 -7.64 -8.55 5.74
CA ARG A 181 -7.98 -9.24 4.50
C ARG A 181 -6.75 -9.43 3.63
N VAL A 182 -6.72 -10.52 2.89
CA VAL A 182 -5.67 -10.84 1.92
C VAL A 182 -6.30 -11.12 0.57
N ILE A 183 -5.81 -10.44 -0.45
CA ILE A 183 -6.17 -10.67 -1.86
C ILE A 183 -4.96 -11.28 -2.55
N VAL A 184 -5.12 -12.46 -3.12
CA VAL A 184 -4.07 -13.14 -3.88
C VAL A 184 -4.26 -12.86 -5.36
N LEU A 185 -3.25 -12.24 -5.96
CA LEU A 185 -3.26 -11.85 -7.36
C LEU A 185 -2.23 -12.64 -8.17
N ASN A 186 -2.67 -13.18 -9.29
CA ASN A 186 -1.82 -13.67 -10.37
C ASN A 186 -2.52 -13.40 -11.71
N ARG A 187 -2.45 -12.17 -12.18
CA ARG A 187 -3.21 -11.61 -13.31
C ARG A 187 -4.73 -11.61 -13.09
N ARG A 188 -5.24 -12.55 -12.31
CA ARG A 188 -6.62 -12.66 -11.81
C ARG A 188 -6.59 -12.73 -10.29
N VAL A 189 -7.71 -12.47 -9.64
CA VAL A 189 -7.87 -12.74 -8.22
C VAL A 189 -8.02 -14.26 -8.05
N LEU A 190 -7.08 -14.88 -7.33
CA LEU A 190 -7.07 -16.32 -7.05
C LEU A 190 -7.75 -16.64 -5.72
N ALA A 191 -7.63 -15.77 -4.74
CA ALA A 191 -8.25 -15.91 -3.43
C ALA A 191 -8.45 -14.51 -2.83
N ASP A 192 -9.48 -14.37 -2.01
CA ASP A 192 -9.87 -13.13 -1.38
C ASP A 192 -10.64 -13.42 -0.09
N GLY A 193 -10.12 -12.99 1.05
CA GLY A 193 -10.74 -13.24 2.36
C GLY A 193 -9.79 -12.99 3.53
N PRO A 194 -10.20 -13.38 4.75
CA PRO A 194 -9.33 -13.35 5.93
C PRO A 194 -8.06 -14.18 5.74
N PRO A 195 -6.93 -13.82 6.40
CA PRO A 195 -5.64 -14.50 6.21
C PRO A 195 -5.70 -16.02 6.35
N GLU A 196 -6.42 -16.53 7.35
CA GLU A 196 -6.55 -17.98 7.59
C GLU A 196 -7.30 -18.72 6.47
N GLU A 197 -8.34 -18.11 5.91
CA GLU A 197 -9.12 -18.69 4.80
C GLU A 197 -8.27 -18.76 3.54
N VAL A 198 -7.55 -17.69 3.24
CA VAL A 198 -6.65 -17.62 2.08
C VAL A 198 -5.53 -18.64 2.20
N ARG A 199 -4.89 -18.78 3.38
CA ARG A 199 -3.89 -19.83 3.61
C ARG A 199 -4.44 -21.25 3.40
N ARG A 200 -5.67 -21.50 3.83
CA ARG A 200 -6.35 -22.78 3.66
C ARG A 200 -6.63 -23.07 2.19
N ALA A 201 -7.14 -22.08 1.45
CA ALA A 201 -7.41 -22.18 0.01
C ALA A 201 -6.13 -22.49 -0.79
N LEU A 202 -5.02 -21.80 -0.48
CA LEU A 202 -3.73 -21.99 -1.15
C LEU A 202 -3.10 -23.36 -0.85
N LYS A 203 -3.20 -23.87 0.38
CA LYS A 203 -2.74 -25.21 0.72
C LYS A 203 -3.49 -26.28 -0.08
N GLY A 204 -4.79 -26.07 -0.33
CA GLY A 204 -5.59 -26.93 -1.18
C GLY A 204 -5.18 -26.90 -2.66
N LEU A 205 -4.66 -25.78 -3.15
CA LEU A 205 -4.17 -25.63 -4.53
C LEU A 205 -2.76 -26.24 -4.74
N VAL A 206 -1.93 -26.28 -3.69
CA VAL A 206 -0.57 -26.85 -3.72
C VAL A 206 -0.57 -28.36 -3.52
N ASN A 207 -1.64 -28.95 -2.98
CA ASN A 207 -1.85 -30.39 -2.88
C ASN A 207 -3.07 -30.86 -3.73
N PRO A 208 -2.99 -30.89 -5.06
CA PRO A 208 -3.98 -31.59 -5.86
C PRO A 208 -3.65 -33.09 -5.82
N GLY A 209 -4.25 -33.81 -4.84
CA GLY A 209 -4.47 -35.23 -5.05
C GLY A 209 -3.38 -36.20 -4.64
N ASN A 210 -3.38 -36.62 -3.38
CA ASN A 210 -3.12 -38.02 -3.05
C ASN A 210 -4.48 -38.71 -2.84
N HIS A 211 -5.29 -38.86 -3.90
CA HIS A 211 -6.28 -39.89 -3.96
C HIS A 211 -5.58 -41.14 -4.44
N HIS A 212 -5.05 -41.93 -3.52
CA HIS A 212 -4.80 -43.35 -3.75
C HIS A 212 -6.12 -43.99 -4.05
N CYS A 213 -6.30 -44.41 -5.30
CA CYS A 213 -7.17 -45.52 -5.63
C CYS A 213 -6.56 -46.76 -5.00
N GLY A 214 -7.20 -47.30 -3.96
CA GLY A 214 -7.11 -48.69 -3.53
C GLY A 214 -8.15 -49.50 -4.24
#